data_9319386aec4da8589a87bbd3d9991773
#
_entry.id   9319386aec4da8589a87bbd3d9991773
#
_cell.length_a   1.000
_cell.length_b   1.000
_cell.length_c   1.000
_cell.angle_alpha   90.00
_cell.angle_beta   90.00
_cell.angle_gamma   90.00
#
_symmetry.space_group_name_H-M   'P 1'
#
loop_
_entity.id
_entity.type
_entity.pdbx_description
1 polymer ?
#
loop_
_entity_poly.entity_id
_entity_poly.type
_entity_poly.pdbx_seq_one_letter_code
_entity_poly.pdbx_strand_id
1 'polypeptide(L)'
;KQKTAYEIPKRDWSSDVCSSDLEAALDAGAVHATHFYDVFHAPPETDPGVRPVGAVEAILADPRASVDFIADGVHVHPAAIRAAVAAKTWRGVTLITDSNIGAGLPAGTYETPWGYPVTVAPGRAARHATKGFLAGSALTMDRGMENLLGWLRLPPEQVWAMGTLNPANLLGLAQRGRLEPGAHADLVLWDEGLRAHRTWLGGVLTHAA
;
A
#
# COMPACT_ATOMS: atom_id res chain seq x y z
N LYS A 1 14.52 -20.53 12.20
CA LYS A 1 14.98 -19.99 10.90
C LYS A 1 13.73 -19.63 10.10
N GLN A 2 13.43 -18.35 9.93
CA GLN A 2 12.39 -17.88 9.02
C GLN A 2 12.82 -18.23 7.59
N LYS A 3 11.97 -18.95 6.86
CA LYS A 3 12.17 -19.17 5.43
C LYS A 3 11.91 -17.86 4.71
N THR A 4 12.88 -17.41 3.93
CA THR A 4 12.72 -16.23 3.07
C THR A 4 11.80 -16.54 1.89
N ALA A 5 11.06 -15.56 1.39
CA ALA A 5 10.08 -15.69 0.30
C ALA A 5 10.64 -16.31 -1.01
N TYR A 6 11.95 -16.52 -1.13
CA TYR A 6 12.62 -17.15 -2.26
C TYR A 6 12.58 -18.68 -2.26
N GLU A 7 12.09 -19.32 -1.20
CA GLU A 7 12.04 -20.79 -1.11
C GLU A 7 10.66 -21.37 -1.45
N ILE A 8 9.72 -20.55 -1.88
CA ILE A 8 8.44 -21.00 -2.43
C ILE A 8 8.70 -21.48 -3.86
N PRO A 9 8.39 -22.73 -4.23
CA PRO A 9 8.58 -23.21 -5.59
C PRO A 9 7.91 -22.25 -6.58
N LYS A 10 8.61 -21.86 -7.65
CA LYS A 10 8.03 -21.11 -8.77
C LYS A 10 6.90 -21.95 -9.37
N ARG A 11 5.70 -21.84 -8.82
CA ARG A 11 4.48 -22.17 -9.54
C ARG A 11 4.12 -20.95 -10.38
N ASP A 12 3.64 -21.21 -11.57
CA ASP A 12 3.14 -20.15 -12.45
C ASP A 12 1.97 -19.47 -11.73
N TRP A 13 2.20 -18.25 -11.22
CA TRP A 13 1.24 -17.47 -10.43
C TRP A 13 0.13 -16.85 -11.29
N SER A 14 0.01 -17.31 -12.53
CA SER A 14 -0.74 -16.61 -13.57
C SER A 14 -2.25 -16.72 -13.51
N SER A 15 -2.86 -17.62 -12.73
CA SER A 15 -4.33 -17.68 -12.73
C SER A 15 -5.03 -18.42 -11.58
N ASP A 16 -4.35 -19.18 -10.72
CA ASP A 16 -5.03 -20.17 -9.88
C ASP A 16 -4.81 -20.03 -8.36
N VAL A 17 -4.58 -18.82 -7.84
CA VAL A 17 -4.56 -18.64 -6.37
C VAL A 17 -5.99 -18.77 -5.86
N CYS A 18 -6.37 -19.96 -5.46
CA CYS A 18 -7.65 -20.22 -4.81
C CYS A 18 -7.59 -19.82 -3.33
N SER A 19 -8.75 -19.73 -2.69
CA SER A 19 -8.84 -19.41 -1.26
C SER A 19 -8.05 -20.38 -0.38
N SER A 20 -7.95 -21.66 -0.74
CA SER A 20 -7.17 -22.67 -0.02
C SER A 20 -5.65 -22.46 -0.07
N ASP A 21 -5.12 -21.95 -1.20
CA ASP A 21 -3.69 -21.62 -1.29
C ASP A 21 -3.34 -20.44 -0.38
N LEU A 22 -4.25 -19.50 -0.25
CA LEU A 22 -4.09 -18.37 0.64
C LEU A 22 -4.17 -18.77 2.11
N GLU A 23 -5.14 -19.62 2.48
CA GLU A 23 -5.23 -20.17 3.84
C GLU A 23 -3.93 -20.92 4.20
N ALA A 24 -3.41 -21.73 3.27
CA ALA A 24 -2.12 -22.40 3.46
C ALA A 24 -0.95 -21.42 3.61
N ALA A 25 -0.96 -20.29 2.89
CA ALA A 25 0.06 -19.26 3.04
C ALA A 25 -0.03 -18.56 4.42
N LEU A 26 -1.24 -18.27 4.90
CA LEU A 26 -1.48 -17.68 6.22
C LEU A 26 -1.09 -18.68 7.33
N ASP A 27 -1.40 -19.95 7.17
CA ASP A 27 -1.00 -21.02 8.09
C ASP A 27 0.53 -21.20 8.12
N ALA A 28 1.20 -20.95 7.00
CA ALA A 28 2.66 -20.92 6.89
C ALA A 28 3.30 -19.62 7.45
N GLY A 29 2.50 -18.65 7.91
CA GLY A 29 2.97 -17.44 8.55
C GLY A 29 2.93 -16.18 7.69
N ALA A 30 2.28 -16.17 6.54
CA ALA A 30 1.98 -14.93 5.83
C ALA A 30 1.02 -14.06 6.66
N VAL A 31 1.27 -12.74 6.71
CA VAL A 31 0.49 -11.81 7.56
C VAL A 31 0.04 -10.57 6.81
N HIS A 32 0.41 -10.43 5.54
CA HIS A 32 0.19 -9.19 4.80
C HIS A 32 0.08 -9.43 3.29
N ALA A 33 -0.82 -8.68 2.65
CA ALA A 33 -0.98 -8.65 1.20
C ALA A 33 -0.63 -7.26 0.67
N THR A 34 0.41 -7.20 -0.16
CA THR A 34 0.99 -5.98 -0.72
C THR A 34 0.21 -5.49 -1.95
N HIS A 35 0.10 -4.16 -2.14
CA HIS A 35 -0.64 -3.44 -3.19
C HIS A 35 -1.97 -4.15 -3.52
N PHE A 36 -2.75 -4.29 -2.47
CA PHE A 36 -3.97 -5.09 -2.50
C PHE A 36 -4.98 -4.59 -3.55
N TYR A 37 -5.56 -5.51 -4.28
CA TYR A 37 -6.37 -5.40 -5.50
C TYR A 37 -5.57 -5.23 -6.81
N ASP A 38 -4.35 -4.74 -6.80
CA ASP A 38 -3.67 -4.31 -8.02
C ASP A 38 -3.37 -5.48 -8.97
N VAL A 39 -2.89 -6.61 -8.45
CA VAL A 39 -2.55 -7.81 -9.24
C VAL A 39 -3.42 -9.03 -8.93
N PHE A 40 -4.50 -8.83 -8.19
CA PHE A 40 -5.38 -9.92 -7.78
C PHE A 40 -6.49 -10.10 -8.81
N HIS A 41 -6.33 -11.08 -9.68
CA HIS A 41 -7.35 -11.44 -10.67
C HIS A 41 -8.52 -12.16 -10.00
N ALA A 42 -9.73 -11.88 -10.49
CA ALA A 42 -10.89 -12.70 -10.12
C ALA A 42 -10.71 -14.10 -10.71
N PRO A 43 -10.95 -15.17 -9.95
CA PRO A 43 -10.91 -16.52 -10.49
C PRO A 43 -12.00 -16.71 -11.57
N PRO A 44 -11.81 -17.63 -12.52
CA PRO A 44 -12.83 -17.91 -13.53
C PRO A 44 -14.10 -18.44 -12.90
N GLU A 45 -15.26 -18.18 -13.52
CA GLU A 45 -16.50 -18.81 -13.14
C GLU A 45 -16.38 -20.33 -13.28
N THR A 46 -16.76 -21.06 -12.24
CA THR A 46 -16.80 -22.53 -12.25
C THR A 46 -18.18 -23.07 -12.61
N ASP A 47 -19.23 -22.25 -12.44
CA ASP A 47 -20.59 -22.54 -12.81
C ASP A 47 -21.28 -21.24 -13.26
N PRO A 48 -22.07 -21.24 -14.37
CA PRO A 48 -22.68 -20.03 -14.92
C PRO A 48 -23.53 -19.27 -13.89
N GLY A 49 -23.21 -17.99 -13.68
CA GLY A 49 -23.91 -17.11 -12.76
C GLY A 49 -23.50 -17.24 -11.28
N VAL A 50 -22.62 -18.15 -10.93
CA VAL A 50 -22.05 -18.24 -9.58
C VAL A 50 -20.83 -17.32 -9.48
N ARG A 51 -20.89 -16.37 -8.53
CA ARG A 51 -19.75 -15.47 -8.28
C ARG A 51 -18.56 -16.26 -7.74
N PRO A 52 -17.42 -16.22 -8.41
CA PRO A 52 -16.23 -16.88 -7.91
C PRO A 52 -15.69 -16.16 -6.66
N VAL A 53 -15.13 -16.93 -5.75
CA VAL A 53 -14.43 -16.43 -4.55
C VAL A 53 -12.94 -16.68 -4.73
N GLY A 54 -12.16 -15.62 -4.66
CA GLY A 54 -10.72 -15.64 -4.86
C GLY A 54 -9.92 -15.12 -3.68
N ALA A 55 -8.66 -14.82 -3.95
CA ALA A 55 -7.73 -14.31 -2.94
C ALA A 55 -8.20 -13.01 -2.28
N VAL A 56 -8.91 -12.15 -3.02
CA VAL A 56 -9.42 -10.88 -2.47
C VAL A 56 -10.40 -11.13 -1.34
N GLU A 57 -11.43 -11.93 -1.57
CA GLU A 57 -12.45 -12.24 -0.56
C GLU A 57 -11.84 -13.00 0.61
N ALA A 58 -10.95 -13.95 0.35
CA ALA A 58 -10.29 -14.74 1.39
C ALA A 58 -9.41 -13.86 2.29
N ILE A 59 -8.60 -12.94 1.72
CA ILE A 59 -7.79 -11.99 2.49
C ILE A 59 -8.70 -11.07 3.31
N LEU A 60 -9.77 -10.53 2.72
CA LEU A 60 -10.69 -9.65 3.45
C LEU A 60 -11.39 -10.35 4.62
N ALA A 61 -11.71 -11.62 4.46
CA ALA A 61 -12.40 -12.41 5.49
C ALA A 61 -11.49 -12.87 6.63
N ASP A 62 -10.17 -13.07 6.38
CA ASP A 62 -9.26 -13.60 7.41
C ASP A 62 -8.65 -12.47 8.27
N PRO A 63 -8.90 -12.46 9.60
CA PRO A 63 -8.40 -11.38 10.47
C PRO A 63 -6.88 -11.40 10.65
N ARG A 64 -6.17 -12.48 10.29
CA ARG A 64 -4.71 -12.59 10.40
C ARG A 64 -3.99 -11.76 9.36
N ALA A 65 -4.60 -11.54 8.19
CA ALA A 65 -4.01 -10.80 7.10
C ALA A 65 -4.29 -9.30 7.23
N SER A 66 -3.26 -8.48 7.13
CA SER A 66 -3.37 -7.04 6.85
C SER A 66 -3.16 -6.77 5.35
N VAL A 67 -3.50 -5.56 4.91
CA VAL A 67 -3.39 -5.16 3.51
C VAL A 67 -2.78 -3.77 3.39
N ASP A 68 -2.13 -3.48 2.27
CA ASP A 68 -1.75 -2.12 1.95
C ASP A 68 -2.37 -1.64 0.62
N PHE A 69 -2.39 -0.33 0.44
CA PHE A 69 -2.98 0.30 -0.75
C PHE A 69 -2.09 1.40 -1.29
N ILE A 70 -1.99 1.45 -2.63
CA ILE A 70 -1.54 2.61 -3.38
C ILE A 70 -2.72 3.57 -3.46
N ALA A 71 -2.77 4.57 -2.57
CA ALA A 71 -3.91 5.46 -2.45
C ALA A 71 -3.84 6.65 -3.43
N ASP A 72 -3.60 6.40 -4.72
CA ASP A 72 -3.54 7.41 -5.78
C ASP A 72 -4.88 7.59 -6.53
N GLY A 73 -5.87 6.71 -6.28
CA GLY A 73 -7.16 6.72 -6.95
C GLY A 73 -7.14 6.19 -8.38
N VAL A 74 -5.99 5.70 -8.85
CA VAL A 74 -5.79 5.09 -10.18
C VAL A 74 -5.63 3.59 -10.07
N HIS A 75 -4.73 3.11 -9.18
CA HIS A 75 -4.52 1.68 -8.93
C HIS A 75 -5.75 1.06 -8.27
N VAL A 76 -6.30 1.72 -7.26
CA VAL A 76 -7.47 1.23 -6.53
C VAL A 76 -8.51 2.33 -6.38
N HIS A 77 -9.75 2.01 -6.74
CA HIS A 77 -10.87 2.95 -6.57
C HIS A 77 -11.15 3.18 -5.07
N PRO A 78 -11.38 4.43 -4.61
CA PRO A 78 -11.63 4.74 -3.20
C PRO A 78 -12.75 3.92 -2.54
N ALA A 79 -13.75 3.47 -3.29
CA ALA A 79 -14.80 2.61 -2.76
C ALA A 79 -14.28 1.23 -2.33
N ALA A 80 -13.29 0.67 -3.05
CA ALA A 80 -12.68 -0.60 -2.70
C ALA A 80 -11.82 -0.47 -1.43
N ILE A 81 -11.09 0.64 -1.29
CA ILE A 81 -10.35 0.95 -0.03
C ILE A 81 -11.33 1.06 1.14
N ARG A 82 -12.48 1.75 0.98
CA ARG A 82 -13.50 1.81 2.03
C ARG A 82 -14.06 0.43 2.41
N ALA A 83 -14.28 -0.44 1.44
CA ALA A 83 -14.75 -1.81 1.69
C ALA A 83 -13.71 -2.61 2.47
N ALA A 84 -12.44 -2.49 2.11
CA ALA A 84 -11.35 -3.15 2.84
C ALA A 84 -11.20 -2.61 4.27
N VAL A 85 -11.30 -1.30 4.48
CA VAL A 85 -11.29 -0.69 5.81
C VAL A 85 -12.49 -1.17 6.65
N ALA A 86 -13.66 -1.36 6.05
CA ALA A 86 -14.81 -1.92 6.76
C ALA A 86 -14.60 -3.38 7.18
N ALA A 87 -13.91 -4.18 6.35
CA ALA A 87 -13.61 -5.57 6.65
C ALA A 87 -12.46 -5.73 7.66
N LYS A 88 -11.37 -4.97 7.48
CA LYS A 88 -10.10 -5.10 8.21
C LYS A 88 -9.96 -4.14 9.39
N THR A 89 -10.87 -3.18 9.55
CA THR A 89 -10.69 -1.97 10.36
C THR A 89 -9.47 -1.14 9.89
N TRP A 90 -9.32 0.05 10.44
CA TRP A 90 -8.15 0.88 10.15
C TRP A 90 -6.82 0.23 10.59
N ARG A 91 -6.86 -0.67 11.59
CA ARG A 91 -5.65 -1.34 12.12
C ARG A 91 -5.05 -2.36 11.15
N GLY A 92 -5.87 -2.97 10.31
CA GLY A 92 -5.42 -3.95 9.31
C GLY A 92 -5.09 -3.32 7.95
N VAL A 93 -5.04 -1.99 7.84
CA VAL A 93 -4.78 -1.29 6.58
C VAL A 93 -3.55 -0.40 6.71
N THR A 94 -2.70 -0.42 5.68
CA THR A 94 -1.48 0.38 5.58
C THR A 94 -1.51 1.20 4.29
N LEU A 95 -0.99 2.42 4.32
CA LEU A 95 -0.72 3.22 3.13
C LEU A 95 0.67 2.93 2.61
N ILE A 96 0.77 2.66 1.32
CA ILE A 96 2.04 2.63 0.58
C ILE A 96 1.96 3.59 -0.61
N THR A 97 3.10 3.99 -1.10
CA THR A 97 3.20 4.76 -2.34
C THR A 97 3.45 3.87 -3.54
N ASP A 98 4.22 2.80 -3.39
CA ASP A 98 4.76 2.02 -4.52
C ASP A 98 5.34 2.94 -5.60
N SER A 99 6.05 3.99 -5.16
CA SER A 99 6.55 5.05 -6.04
C SER A 99 7.65 4.57 -6.94
N ASN A 100 7.51 4.87 -8.22
CA ASN A 100 8.57 4.70 -9.20
C ASN A 100 9.45 5.96 -9.28
N ILE A 101 10.57 5.87 -10.00
CA ILE A 101 11.41 7.01 -10.38
C ILE A 101 10.54 8.07 -11.06
N GLY A 102 10.73 9.32 -10.65
CA GLY A 102 9.91 10.44 -11.13
C GLY A 102 8.77 10.84 -10.19
N ALA A 103 8.43 10.05 -9.17
CA ALA A 103 7.45 10.46 -8.16
C ALA A 103 7.93 11.74 -7.43
N GLY A 104 7.04 12.73 -7.33
CA GLY A 104 7.38 14.03 -6.76
C GLY A 104 8.23 14.95 -7.66
N LEU A 105 8.65 14.48 -8.84
CA LEU A 105 9.37 15.26 -9.84
C LEU A 105 8.39 15.88 -10.86
N PRO A 106 8.84 16.87 -11.67
CA PRO A 106 8.03 17.42 -12.76
C PRO A 106 7.51 16.34 -13.72
N ALA A 107 6.41 16.65 -14.43
CA ALA A 107 5.92 15.76 -15.49
C ALA A 107 7.02 15.51 -16.53
N GLY A 108 7.20 14.24 -16.89
CA GLY A 108 8.27 13.86 -17.82
C GLY A 108 8.44 12.36 -17.96
N THR A 109 9.45 11.99 -18.73
CA THR A 109 9.90 10.59 -18.90
C THR A 109 11.24 10.44 -18.22
N TYR A 110 11.37 9.40 -17.40
CA TYR A 110 12.54 9.12 -16.57
C TYR A 110 13.07 7.72 -16.87
N GLU A 111 14.39 7.61 -17.03
CA GLU A 111 15.06 6.31 -17.15
C GLU A 111 15.01 5.55 -15.84
N THR A 112 14.82 4.25 -15.90
CA THR A 112 14.83 3.38 -14.72
C THR A 112 15.97 2.37 -14.79
N PRO A 113 16.45 1.86 -13.64
CA PRO A 113 17.48 0.81 -13.62
C PRO A 113 16.97 -0.54 -14.13
N TRP A 114 15.67 -0.68 -14.41
CA TRP A 114 15.06 -1.93 -14.92
C TRP A 114 15.09 -2.03 -16.45
N GLY A 115 15.74 -1.09 -17.15
CA GLY A 115 15.93 -1.14 -18.60
C GLY A 115 14.74 -0.65 -19.42
N TYR A 116 13.82 0.07 -18.82
CA TYR A 116 12.73 0.75 -19.53
C TYR A 116 12.42 2.11 -18.90
N PRO A 117 12.07 3.12 -19.69
CA PRO A 117 11.65 4.43 -19.16
C PRO A 117 10.22 4.42 -18.65
N VAL A 118 9.95 5.27 -17.65
CA VAL A 118 8.61 5.52 -17.14
C VAL A 118 8.20 6.97 -17.37
N THR A 119 6.91 7.18 -17.65
CA THR A 119 6.32 8.51 -17.78
C THR A 119 5.48 8.79 -16.54
N VAL A 120 5.69 9.98 -15.96
CA VAL A 120 4.88 10.49 -14.85
C VAL A 120 4.23 11.80 -15.24
N ALA A 121 3.03 12.05 -14.72
CA ALA A 121 2.31 13.30 -14.88
C ALA A 121 1.50 13.58 -13.59
N PRO A 122 1.24 14.87 -13.27
CA PRO A 122 0.46 15.24 -12.10
C PRO A 122 -0.90 14.54 -12.05
N GLY A 123 -1.24 13.94 -10.90
CA GLY A 123 -2.52 13.26 -10.70
C GLY A 123 -2.70 11.98 -11.54
N ARG A 124 -1.61 11.44 -12.09
CA ARG A 124 -1.62 10.18 -12.85
C ARG A 124 -0.63 9.19 -12.25
N ALA A 125 -0.91 7.88 -12.44
CA ALA A 125 0.03 6.84 -12.08
C ALA A 125 1.26 6.85 -13.00
N ALA A 126 2.39 6.35 -12.52
CA ALA A 126 3.55 6.10 -13.36
C ALA A 126 3.23 5.00 -14.38
N ARG A 127 3.68 5.17 -15.62
CA ARG A 127 3.44 4.22 -16.71
C ARG A 127 4.71 3.91 -17.47
N HIS A 128 4.83 2.67 -17.92
CA HIS A 128 5.86 2.28 -18.89
C HIS A 128 5.72 3.16 -20.14
N ALA A 129 6.74 3.93 -20.49
CA ALA A 129 6.65 5.01 -21.47
C ALA A 129 6.22 4.55 -22.88
N THR A 130 6.54 3.32 -23.28
CA THR A 130 6.21 2.80 -24.63
C THR A 130 5.01 1.84 -24.60
N LYS A 131 4.85 1.03 -23.57
CA LYS A 131 3.80 0.00 -23.49
C LYS A 131 2.53 0.48 -22.76
N GLY A 132 2.59 1.59 -22.01
CA GLY A 132 1.45 2.25 -21.40
C GLY A 132 0.86 1.57 -20.16
N PHE A 133 1.32 0.39 -19.75
CA PHE A 133 0.83 -0.26 -18.53
C PHE A 133 1.33 0.48 -17.27
N LEU A 134 0.67 0.25 -16.15
CA LEU A 134 1.09 0.78 -14.85
C LEU A 134 2.47 0.23 -14.47
N ALA A 135 3.32 1.10 -13.96
CA ALA A 135 4.69 0.78 -13.56
C ALA A 135 4.98 1.42 -12.19
N GLY A 136 4.35 0.90 -11.15
CA GLY A 136 4.29 1.54 -9.84
C GLY A 136 3.52 2.86 -9.90
N SER A 137 3.67 3.71 -8.90
CA SER A 137 2.94 4.97 -8.82
C SER A 137 3.86 6.19 -8.98
N ALA A 138 3.23 7.37 -9.11
CA ALA A 138 3.87 8.67 -8.92
C ALA A 138 3.40 9.33 -7.61
N LEU A 139 2.82 8.56 -6.71
CA LEU A 139 2.26 9.01 -5.45
C LEU A 139 3.37 9.35 -4.46
N THR A 140 3.23 10.45 -3.75
CA THR A 140 4.02 10.78 -2.56
C THR A 140 3.21 10.49 -1.29
N MET A 141 3.88 10.28 -0.15
CA MET A 141 3.19 9.93 1.11
C MET A 141 2.20 11.01 1.57
N ASP A 142 2.56 12.27 1.43
CA ASP A 142 1.68 13.40 1.75
C ASP A 142 0.39 13.36 0.93
N ARG A 143 0.51 13.12 -0.38
CA ARG A 143 -0.65 12.98 -1.27
C ARG A 143 -1.49 11.75 -0.98
N GLY A 144 -0.86 10.63 -0.64
CA GLY A 144 -1.56 9.44 -0.21
C GLY A 144 -2.36 9.67 1.07
N MET A 145 -1.79 10.37 2.03
CA MET A 145 -2.48 10.75 3.27
C MET A 145 -3.63 11.72 3.02
N GLU A 146 -3.43 12.76 2.22
CA GLU A 146 -4.48 13.71 1.81
C GLU A 146 -5.67 12.96 1.17
N ASN A 147 -5.38 12.04 0.25
CA ASN A 147 -6.39 11.22 -0.40
C ASN A 147 -7.18 10.36 0.60
N LEU A 148 -6.49 9.64 1.49
CA LEU A 148 -7.16 8.81 2.49
C LEU A 148 -8.01 9.63 3.46
N LEU A 149 -7.51 10.79 3.92
CA LEU A 149 -8.29 11.72 4.78
C LEU A 149 -9.55 12.20 4.06
N GLY A 150 -9.48 12.46 2.75
CA GLY A 150 -10.63 12.88 1.95
C GLY A 150 -11.62 11.73 1.65
N TRP A 151 -11.16 10.49 1.55
CA TRP A 151 -12.00 9.36 1.14
C TRP A 151 -12.60 8.57 2.29
N LEU A 152 -11.93 8.53 3.43
CA LEU A 152 -12.36 7.74 4.59
C LEU A 152 -13.12 8.61 5.58
N ARG A 153 -14.24 8.09 6.08
CA ARG A 153 -15.03 8.73 7.15
C ARG A 153 -14.59 8.20 8.51
N LEU A 154 -13.31 8.38 8.82
CA LEU A 154 -12.67 7.95 10.06
C LEU A 154 -12.10 9.17 10.81
N PRO A 155 -11.91 9.07 12.14
CA PRO A 155 -11.13 10.04 12.87
C PRO A 155 -9.73 10.20 12.24
N PRO A 156 -9.21 11.43 12.08
CA PRO A 156 -7.93 11.67 11.43
C PRO A 156 -6.76 10.87 11.99
N GLU A 157 -6.71 10.66 13.30
CA GLU A 157 -5.66 9.88 13.97
C GLU A 157 -5.63 8.41 13.50
N GLN A 158 -6.79 7.83 13.17
CA GLN A 158 -6.88 6.48 12.62
C GLN A 158 -6.37 6.42 11.18
N VAL A 159 -6.62 7.45 10.40
CA VAL A 159 -6.08 7.55 9.03
C VAL A 159 -4.58 7.75 9.07
N TRP A 160 -4.07 8.65 9.95
CA TRP A 160 -2.62 8.84 10.13
C TRP A 160 -1.91 7.56 10.55
N ALA A 161 -2.54 6.74 11.39
CA ALA A 161 -1.97 5.47 11.81
C ALA A 161 -1.72 4.51 10.65
N MET A 162 -2.50 4.58 9.56
CA MET A 162 -2.28 3.75 8.35
C MET A 162 -0.94 4.05 7.67
N GLY A 163 -0.42 5.27 7.77
CA GLY A 163 0.88 5.65 7.19
C GLY A 163 2.03 5.68 8.21
N THR A 164 1.78 5.38 9.48
CA THR A 164 2.77 5.52 10.57
C THR A 164 2.82 4.30 11.48
N LEU A 165 1.86 4.16 12.37
CA LEU A 165 1.80 3.11 13.39
C LEU A 165 1.62 1.72 12.78
N ASN A 166 0.72 1.57 11.81
CA ASN A 166 0.41 0.27 11.23
C ASN A 166 1.60 -0.36 10.49
N PRO A 167 2.31 0.37 9.58
CA PRO A 167 3.51 -0.19 8.95
C PRO A 167 4.62 -0.46 9.97
N ALA A 168 4.77 0.37 11.01
CA ALA A 168 5.75 0.14 12.06
C ALA A 168 5.43 -1.16 12.84
N ASN A 169 4.17 -1.39 13.19
CA ASN A 169 3.74 -2.62 13.86
C ASN A 169 3.92 -3.86 12.97
N LEU A 170 3.56 -3.76 11.68
CA LEU A 170 3.73 -4.85 10.71
C LEU A 170 5.20 -5.29 10.60
N LEU A 171 6.12 -4.33 10.63
CA LEU A 171 7.57 -4.57 10.53
C LEU A 171 8.23 -4.83 11.89
N GLY A 172 7.48 -4.87 12.99
CA GLY A 172 8.02 -5.08 14.35
C GLY A 172 8.87 -3.91 14.87
N LEU A 173 8.70 -2.70 14.32
CA LEU A 173 9.45 -1.49 14.70
C LEU A 173 8.80 -0.81 15.93
N ALA A 174 8.99 -1.39 17.10
CA ALA A 174 8.31 -0.99 18.34
C ALA A 174 8.50 0.48 18.74
N GLN A 175 9.59 1.13 18.31
CA GLN A 175 9.92 2.51 18.67
C GLN A 175 9.62 3.51 17.54
N ARG A 176 8.90 3.11 16.48
CA ARG A 176 8.57 3.99 15.34
C ARG A 176 7.06 4.10 15.14
N GLY A 177 6.64 5.11 14.39
CA GLY A 177 5.25 5.35 14.02
C GLY A 177 4.35 5.80 15.17
N ARG A 178 4.91 6.22 16.29
CA ARG A 178 4.20 6.60 17.52
C ARG A 178 4.81 7.82 18.18
N LEU A 179 3.99 8.58 18.89
CA LEU A 179 4.39 9.76 19.63
C LEU A 179 4.27 9.45 21.14
N GLU A 180 5.32 8.83 21.69
CA GLU A 180 5.37 8.44 23.10
C GLU A 180 6.83 8.51 23.63
N PRO A 181 7.04 8.64 24.95
CA PRO A 181 8.37 8.64 25.54
C PRO A 181 9.14 7.35 25.19
N GLY A 182 10.38 7.50 24.73
CA GLY A 182 11.24 6.38 24.31
C GLY A 182 11.13 6.00 22.83
N ALA A 183 10.16 6.54 22.10
CA ALA A 183 10.09 6.37 20.64
C ALA A 183 11.12 7.25 19.92
N HIS A 184 11.50 6.84 18.71
CA HIS A 184 12.31 7.68 17.84
C HIS A 184 11.59 9.00 17.52
N ALA A 185 12.31 10.11 17.63
CA ALA A 185 11.79 11.42 17.29
C ALA A 185 11.82 11.67 15.76
N ASP A 186 11.19 10.77 15.01
CA ASP A 186 10.94 10.91 13.57
C ASP A 186 9.57 11.57 13.41
N LEU A 187 9.54 12.89 13.22
CA LEU A 187 8.35 13.71 13.32
C LEU A 187 8.12 14.52 12.06
N VAL A 188 6.88 14.68 11.67
CA VAL A 188 6.49 15.64 10.62
C VAL A 188 5.42 16.56 11.18
N LEU A 189 5.68 17.87 11.12
CA LEU A 189 4.69 18.89 11.40
C LEU A 189 4.02 19.27 10.07
N TRP A 190 2.71 19.12 10.03
CA TRP A 190 1.90 19.46 8.88
C TRP A 190 1.22 20.81 9.06
N ASP A 191 1.08 21.57 7.99
CA ASP A 191 0.23 22.76 7.97
C ASP A 191 -1.24 22.38 7.75
N GLU A 192 -2.13 23.39 7.78
CA GLU A 192 -3.57 23.21 7.54
C GLU A 192 -3.89 22.71 6.13
N GLY A 193 -2.99 22.91 5.17
CA GLY A 193 -3.08 22.41 3.80
C GLY A 193 -2.54 21.00 3.60
N LEU A 194 -2.22 20.28 4.69
CA LEU A 194 -1.61 18.95 4.66
C LEU A 194 -0.28 18.91 3.91
N ARG A 195 0.54 19.96 4.06
CA ARG A 195 1.91 20.00 3.55
C ARG A 195 2.88 19.81 4.71
N ALA A 196 3.96 19.07 4.46
CA ALA A 196 5.02 18.92 5.43
C ALA A 196 5.73 20.27 5.66
N HIS A 197 5.46 20.91 6.79
CA HIS A 197 6.05 22.20 7.16
C HIS A 197 7.43 22.02 7.79
N ARG A 198 7.59 21.02 8.67
CA ARG A 198 8.89 20.66 9.25
C ARG A 198 9.01 19.15 9.40
N THR A 199 10.22 18.65 9.21
CA THR A 199 10.52 17.22 9.39
C THR A 199 11.74 17.06 10.28
N TRP A 200 11.65 16.19 11.27
CA TRP A 200 12.76 15.76 12.12
C TRP A 200 13.01 14.28 11.91
N LEU A 201 14.29 13.91 11.85
CA LEU A 201 14.76 12.54 11.85
C LEU A 201 15.65 12.33 13.07
N GLY A 202 15.25 11.43 13.96
CA GLY A 202 15.95 11.21 15.22
C GLY A 202 16.08 12.46 16.08
N GLY A 203 15.12 13.39 16.03
CA GLY A 203 15.14 14.67 16.73
C GLY A 203 15.91 15.79 16.03
N VAL A 204 16.59 15.51 14.90
CA VAL A 204 17.31 16.50 14.11
C VAL A 204 16.40 17.08 13.04
N LEU A 205 16.26 18.40 12.96
CA LEU A 205 15.50 19.09 11.91
C LEU A 205 16.20 18.87 10.57
N THR A 206 15.50 18.20 9.61
CA THR A 206 16.03 17.87 8.29
C THR A 206 15.36 18.65 7.17
N HIS A 207 14.16 19.18 7.42
CA HIS A 207 13.41 19.99 6.45
C HIS A 207 12.59 21.06 7.17
N ALA A 208 12.56 22.27 6.61
CA ALA A 208 11.66 23.36 6.98
C ALA A 208 11.26 24.10 5.70
N ALA A 209 9.93 24.23 5.46
CA ALA A 209 9.34 25.00 4.37
C ALA A 209 8.95 26.41 4.81
#